data_4275c9c0be511537c9a703f584370ade
#
_entry.id   4275c9c0be511537c9a703f584370ade
#
_cell.length_a   1.000
_cell.length_b   1.000
_cell.length_c   1.000
_cell.angle_alpha   90.00
_cell.angle_beta   90.00
_cell.angle_gamma   90.00
#
_symmetry.space_group_name_H-M   'P 1'
#
loop_
_entity.id
_entity.type
_entity.pdbx_description
1 polymer ?
#
loop_
_entity_poly.entity_id
_entity_poly.type
_entity_poly.pdbx_seq_one_letter_code
_entity_poly.pdbx_strand_id
1 'polypeptide(L)'
;MKQIKTRREIDELCESIVQKYEGENYIEKPVDIAGLALDFFKLKVFYVRFLTEKQDRLGCLTDGKSIYKLIRNGRIGGYSFPKNTILLDISLKGDSEKAKRRFTLAHELYHYIDSVINGNSSYGFNSRVHGDEQYNKAELCEMMSLDEWAADRGAAALLMPRQLVCATSKLMFGSREIPIFGNNILMNDDKLRIIEMADYLGVSFTSLLIRMKELKLFTYHSMDQYISLTMGDMEQAVNV
;
A
#
# COMPACT_ATOMS: atom_id res chain seq x y z
N MET A 1 -2.97 -24.88 13.16
CA MET A 1 -3.53 -24.39 11.85
C MET A 1 -3.40 -22.88 11.83
N LYS A 2 -2.82 -22.32 10.76
CA LYS A 2 -2.73 -20.87 10.58
C LYS A 2 -4.14 -20.31 10.40
N GLN A 3 -4.54 -19.34 11.20
CA GLN A 3 -5.83 -18.70 11.07
C GLN A 3 -5.74 -17.69 9.92
N ILE A 4 -6.40 -17.99 8.82
CA ILE A 4 -6.48 -17.08 7.65
C ILE A 4 -7.48 -15.99 8.04
N LYS A 5 -7.00 -14.74 8.14
CA LYS A 5 -7.85 -13.58 8.37
C LYS A 5 -8.61 -13.19 7.10
N THR A 6 -9.86 -12.86 7.26
CA THR A 6 -10.65 -12.25 6.19
C THR A 6 -10.19 -10.80 5.94
N ARG A 7 -10.51 -10.26 4.76
CA ARG A 7 -10.26 -8.83 4.44
C ARG A 7 -10.80 -7.89 5.51
N ARG A 8 -11.99 -8.19 6.01
CA ARG A 8 -12.65 -7.38 7.03
C ARG A 8 -11.89 -7.40 8.36
N GLU A 9 -11.45 -8.56 8.80
CA GLU A 9 -10.67 -8.70 10.04
C GLU A 9 -9.33 -7.98 9.95
N ILE A 10 -8.66 -8.01 8.78
CA ILE A 10 -7.44 -7.25 8.53
C ILE A 10 -7.72 -5.75 8.61
N ASP A 11 -8.79 -5.27 7.97
CA ASP A 11 -9.18 -3.85 7.98
C ASP A 11 -9.48 -3.37 9.40
N GLU A 12 -10.32 -4.10 10.15
CA GLU A 12 -10.70 -3.77 11.52
C GLU A 12 -9.47 -3.75 12.46
N LEU A 13 -8.57 -4.72 12.32
CA LEU A 13 -7.33 -4.77 13.07
C LEU A 13 -6.44 -3.55 12.79
N CYS A 14 -6.15 -3.29 11.51
CA CYS A 14 -5.26 -2.20 11.11
C CYS A 14 -5.84 -0.85 11.51
N GLU A 15 -7.13 -0.62 11.32
CA GLU A 15 -7.80 0.62 11.72
C GLU A 15 -7.75 0.82 13.24
N SER A 16 -7.97 -0.22 14.03
CA SER A 16 -7.85 -0.15 15.49
C SER A 16 -6.42 0.19 15.96
N ILE A 17 -5.40 -0.33 15.28
CA ILE A 17 -3.99 -0.04 15.57
C ILE A 17 -3.68 1.43 15.26
N VAL A 18 -4.09 1.92 14.08
CA VAL A 18 -3.87 3.32 13.68
C VAL A 18 -4.59 4.27 14.64
N GLN A 19 -5.86 4.01 14.97
CA GLN A 19 -6.63 4.79 15.93
C GLN A 19 -5.95 4.82 17.31
N LYS A 20 -5.41 3.71 17.75
CA LYS A 20 -4.71 3.61 19.04
C LYS A 20 -3.41 4.42 19.09
N TYR A 21 -2.73 4.52 17.94
CA TYR A 21 -1.49 5.29 17.82
C TYR A 21 -1.73 6.79 17.63
N GLU A 22 -2.60 7.16 16.67
CA GLU A 22 -2.83 8.55 16.24
C GLU A 22 -3.90 9.27 17.09
N GLY A 23 -4.69 8.51 17.87
CA GLY A 23 -5.85 9.04 18.60
C GLY A 23 -7.10 9.20 17.73
N GLU A 24 -8.11 9.93 18.22
CA GLU A 24 -9.39 10.07 17.52
C GLU A 24 -9.30 10.88 16.22
N ASN A 25 -8.30 11.75 16.09
CA ASN A 25 -8.09 12.59 14.91
C ASN A 25 -7.36 11.87 13.76
N TYR A 26 -7.21 10.55 13.82
CA TYR A 26 -6.53 9.77 12.79
C TYR A 26 -7.19 9.87 11.40
N ILE A 27 -8.42 10.33 11.31
CA ILE A 27 -9.15 10.54 10.06
C ILE A 27 -8.86 11.89 9.39
N GLU A 28 -8.12 12.78 10.03
CA GLU A 28 -7.88 14.15 9.56
C GLU A 28 -6.54 14.32 8.83
N LYS A 29 -5.65 13.36 8.95
CA LYS A 29 -4.30 13.43 8.38
C LYS A 29 -3.81 12.07 7.86
N PRO A 30 -2.86 12.06 6.92
CA PRO A 30 -2.21 10.83 6.48
C PRO A 30 -1.53 10.12 7.64
N VAL A 31 -1.66 8.79 7.70
CA VAL A 31 -1.06 7.97 8.76
C VAL A 31 0.47 8.12 8.80
N ASP A 32 1.04 8.42 9.96
CA ASP A 32 2.48 8.36 10.16
C ASP A 32 2.96 6.93 10.36
N ILE A 33 3.12 6.22 9.23
CA ILE A 33 3.55 4.81 9.23
C ILE A 33 4.97 4.63 9.78
N ALA A 34 5.83 5.66 9.66
CA ALA A 34 7.18 5.61 10.21
C ALA A 34 7.15 5.70 11.73
N GLY A 35 6.42 6.67 12.28
CA GLY A 35 6.22 6.78 13.71
C GLY A 35 5.48 5.56 14.29
N LEU A 36 4.50 5.01 13.56
CA LEU A 36 3.84 3.77 13.99
C LEU A 36 4.85 2.61 14.13
N ALA A 37 5.76 2.44 13.19
CA ALA A 37 6.79 1.40 13.27
C ALA A 37 7.83 1.69 14.36
N LEU A 38 8.36 2.91 14.42
CA LEU A 38 9.49 3.30 15.28
C LEU A 38 9.05 3.57 16.71
N ASP A 39 7.96 4.35 16.89
CA ASP A 39 7.58 4.90 18.20
C ASP A 39 6.53 4.03 18.90
N PHE A 40 5.58 3.46 18.18
CA PHE A 40 4.55 2.62 18.78
C PHE A 40 5.03 1.17 18.93
N PHE A 41 5.51 0.55 17.83
CA PHE A 41 6.00 -0.84 17.87
C PHE A 41 7.47 -0.99 18.26
N LYS A 42 8.22 0.13 18.43
CA LYS A 42 9.63 0.14 18.83
C LYS A 42 10.53 -0.69 17.92
N LEU A 43 10.19 -0.79 16.62
CA LEU A 43 10.98 -1.50 15.64
C LEU A 43 12.17 -0.65 15.18
N LYS A 44 13.24 -1.32 14.73
CA LYS A 44 14.35 -0.67 14.06
C LYS A 44 14.15 -0.71 12.56
N VAL A 45 14.38 0.41 11.89
CA VAL A 45 14.32 0.51 10.43
C VAL A 45 15.68 0.94 9.89
N PHE A 46 16.25 0.17 8.97
CA PHE A 46 17.51 0.49 8.32
C PHE A 46 17.37 0.50 6.81
N TYR A 47 18.06 1.44 6.18
CA TYR A 47 18.23 1.44 4.74
C TYR A 47 19.49 0.69 4.35
N VAL A 48 19.36 -0.29 3.48
CA VAL A 48 20.42 -1.16 3.01
C VAL A 48 20.40 -1.22 1.48
N ARG A 49 21.49 -1.68 0.87
CA ARG A 49 21.48 -2.02 -0.56
C ARG A 49 21.54 -3.54 -0.66
N PHE A 50 20.38 -4.12 -1.02
CA PHE A 50 20.31 -5.55 -1.24
C PHE A 50 21.13 -5.97 -2.47
N LEU A 51 21.79 -7.11 -2.38
CA LEU A 51 22.37 -7.81 -3.52
C LEU A 51 21.39 -8.92 -3.93
N THR A 52 20.59 -8.66 -4.93
CA THR A 52 19.66 -9.63 -5.53
C THR A 52 19.92 -9.70 -7.03
N GLU A 53 19.75 -10.88 -7.62
CA GLU A 53 19.98 -11.06 -9.06
C GLU A 53 19.04 -10.22 -9.92
N LYS A 54 17.82 -9.97 -9.43
CA LYS A 54 16.79 -9.20 -10.14
C LYS A 54 16.56 -7.78 -9.57
N GLN A 55 17.30 -7.35 -8.54
CA GLN A 55 17.10 -6.08 -7.82
C GLN A 55 15.64 -5.82 -7.38
N ASP A 56 14.90 -6.87 -7.08
CA ASP A 56 13.46 -6.85 -6.83
C ASP A 56 13.11 -6.77 -5.33
N ARG A 57 14.06 -6.97 -4.44
CA ARG A 57 13.84 -6.88 -2.99
C ARG A 57 13.85 -5.44 -2.52
N LEU A 58 12.70 -4.94 -2.08
CA LEU A 58 12.52 -3.57 -1.58
C LEU A 58 12.49 -3.49 -0.06
N GLY A 59 12.06 -4.54 0.61
CA GLY A 59 11.97 -4.61 2.05
C GLY A 59 12.22 -6.01 2.60
N CYS A 60 12.39 -6.11 3.90
CA CYS A 60 12.49 -7.38 4.61
C CYS A 60 12.34 -7.16 6.13
N LEU A 61 11.49 -7.95 6.78
CA LEU A 61 11.48 -8.12 8.22
C LEU A 61 12.46 -9.22 8.61
N THR A 62 13.40 -8.94 9.51
CA THR A 62 14.47 -9.87 9.87
C THR A 62 14.05 -10.88 10.95
N ASP A 63 14.53 -12.12 10.83
CA ASP A 63 14.29 -13.21 11.77
C ASP A 63 15.30 -13.33 12.91
N GLY A 64 16.38 -12.53 12.85
CA GLY A 64 17.48 -12.58 13.80
C GLY A 64 18.50 -13.70 13.55
N LYS A 65 18.34 -14.49 12.49
CA LYS A 65 19.19 -15.67 12.18
C LYS A 65 19.76 -15.63 10.76
N SER A 66 18.99 -15.15 9.81
CA SER A 66 19.37 -15.10 8.38
C SER A 66 20.53 -14.14 8.13
N ILE A 67 21.36 -14.51 7.15
CA ILE A 67 22.45 -13.67 6.64
C ILE A 67 21.98 -13.04 5.33
N TYR A 68 21.96 -11.73 5.28
CA TYR A 68 21.56 -10.94 4.12
C TYR A 68 22.78 -10.53 3.31
N LYS A 69 22.78 -10.82 2.00
CA LYS A 69 23.81 -10.33 1.08
C LYS A 69 23.54 -8.86 0.75
N LEU A 70 24.43 -7.99 1.22
CA LEU A 70 24.29 -6.54 1.04
C LEU A 70 25.55 -5.95 0.41
N ILE A 71 25.38 -4.79 -0.23
CA ILE A 71 26.47 -3.95 -0.69
C ILE A 71 26.66 -2.81 0.31
N ARG A 72 27.82 -2.76 0.97
CA ARG A 72 28.21 -1.68 1.88
C ARG A 72 29.59 -1.16 1.53
N ASN A 73 29.71 0.16 1.33
CA ASN A 73 30.97 0.81 0.93
C ASN A 73 31.61 0.16 -0.32
N GLY A 74 30.77 -0.19 -1.32
CA GLY A 74 31.23 -0.83 -2.57
C GLY A 74 31.67 -2.30 -2.43
N ARG A 75 31.56 -2.90 -1.24
CA ARG A 75 31.91 -4.30 -0.99
C ARG A 75 30.67 -5.13 -0.73
N ILE A 76 30.65 -6.34 -1.30
CA ILE A 76 29.62 -7.33 -1.05
C ILE A 76 29.99 -8.12 0.21
N GLY A 77 29.02 -8.27 1.13
CA GLY A 77 29.20 -9.05 2.34
C GLY A 77 27.90 -9.63 2.87
N GLY A 78 28.02 -10.61 3.75
CA GLY A 78 26.92 -11.17 4.53
C GLY A 78 26.76 -10.40 5.84
N TYR A 79 25.54 -9.99 6.14
CA TYR A 79 25.21 -9.23 7.36
C TYR A 79 24.01 -9.87 8.07
N SER A 80 24.07 -9.94 9.39
CA SER A 80 22.94 -10.34 10.24
C SER A 80 22.39 -9.14 10.98
N PHE A 81 21.11 -9.18 11.29
CA PHE A 81 20.40 -8.14 12.02
C PHE A 81 19.60 -8.76 13.17
N PRO A 82 19.36 -8.01 14.26
CA PRO A 82 18.48 -8.48 15.31
C PRO A 82 17.09 -8.83 14.77
N LYS A 83 16.42 -9.77 15.41
CA LYS A 83 15.04 -10.11 15.09
C LYS A 83 14.14 -8.86 15.15
N ASN A 84 13.12 -8.81 14.30
CA ASN A 84 12.16 -7.71 14.22
C ASN A 84 12.81 -6.37 13.81
N THR A 85 13.79 -6.42 12.92
CA THR A 85 14.34 -5.24 12.26
C THR A 85 13.79 -5.16 10.85
N ILE A 86 13.30 -3.99 10.44
CA ILE A 86 12.85 -3.75 9.07
C ILE A 86 14.03 -3.22 8.26
N LEU A 87 14.34 -3.88 7.16
CA LEU A 87 15.31 -3.43 6.17
C LEU A 87 14.57 -2.89 4.97
N LEU A 88 14.90 -1.70 4.52
CA LEU A 88 14.38 -1.09 3.30
C LEU A 88 15.52 -0.87 2.31
N ASP A 89 15.27 -1.09 1.02
CA ASP A 89 16.28 -0.80 0.00
C ASP A 89 16.57 0.69 -0.08
N ILE A 90 17.85 1.02 -0.30
CA ILE A 90 18.30 2.41 -0.37
C ILE A 90 17.69 3.19 -1.55
N SER A 91 17.26 2.50 -2.62
CA SER A 91 16.56 3.11 -3.75
C SER A 91 15.27 3.82 -3.33
N LEU A 92 14.66 3.38 -2.23
CA LEU A 92 13.43 3.98 -1.70
C LEU A 92 13.64 5.34 -1.00
N LYS A 93 14.88 5.83 -0.85
CA LYS A 93 15.16 7.11 -0.18
C LYS A 93 14.74 8.35 -0.98
N GLY A 94 14.64 8.24 -2.30
CA GLY A 94 14.27 9.36 -3.16
C GLY A 94 12.87 9.91 -2.85
N ASP A 95 12.64 11.18 -3.12
CA ASP A 95 11.33 11.83 -2.91
C ASP A 95 10.27 11.26 -3.86
N SER A 96 10.65 10.92 -5.09
CA SER A 96 9.79 10.23 -6.07
C SER A 96 9.30 8.86 -5.57
N GLU A 97 10.03 8.22 -4.67
CA GLU A 97 9.72 6.90 -4.13
C GLU A 97 8.89 6.95 -2.84
N LYS A 98 8.39 8.10 -2.43
CA LYS A 98 7.66 8.31 -1.16
C LYS A 98 6.52 7.31 -0.99
N ALA A 99 5.65 7.16 -1.97
CA ALA A 99 4.50 6.26 -1.90
C ALA A 99 4.94 4.79 -1.78
N LYS A 100 5.93 4.40 -2.60
CA LYS A 100 6.50 3.05 -2.62
C LYS A 100 7.21 2.72 -1.30
N ARG A 101 8.02 3.66 -0.78
CA ARG A 101 8.67 3.54 0.53
C ARG A 101 7.67 3.33 1.67
N ARG A 102 6.60 4.13 1.70
CA ARG A 102 5.54 4.02 2.71
C ARG A 102 4.84 2.67 2.63
N PHE A 103 4.52 2.22 1.40
CA PHE A 103 3.88 0.92 1.19
C PHE A 103 4.79 -0.23 1.62
N THR A 104 6.06 -0.22 1.22
CA THR A 104 7.03 -1.25 1.64
C THR A 104 7.19 -1.30 3.17
N LEU A 105 7.31 -0.13 3.81
CA LEU A 105 7.39 -0.07 5.29
C LEU A 105 6.13 -0.64 5.95
N ALA A 106 4.94 -0.29 5.45
CA ALA A 106 3.68 -0.79 5.97
C ALA A 106 3.52 -2.30 5.77
N HIS A 107 4.01 -2.84 4.64
CA HIS A 107 4.02 -4.25 4.32
C HIS A 107 4.88 -5.04 5.34
N GLU A 108 6.13 -4.61 5.54
CA GLU A 108 7.02 -5.25 6.53
C GLU A 108 6.50 -5.09 7.97
N LEU A 109 5.88 -3.95 8.27
CA LEU A 109 5.21 -3.74 9.56
C LEU A 109 4.04 -4.70 9.76
N TYR A 110 3.25 -4.97 8.71
CA TYR A 110 2.15 -5.92 8.83
C TYR A 110 2.65 -7.36 9.05
N HIS A 111 3.73 -7.77 8.41
CA HIS A 111 4.37 -9.06 8.73
C HIS A 111 4.73 -9.17 10.21
N TYR A 112 5.25 -8.09 10.81
CA TYR A 112 5.50 -8.05 12.24
C TYR A 112 4.20 -8.16 13.05
N ILE A 113 3.17 -7.38 12.73
CA ILE A 113 1.87 -7.41 13.41
C ILE A 113 1.27 -8.82 13.34
N ASP A 114 1.27 -9.44 12.18
CA ASP A 114 0.75 -10.78 11.98
C ASP A 114 1.54 -11.83 12.78
N SER A 115 2.87 -11.68 12.85
CA SER A 115 3.74 -12.57 13.63
C SER A 115 3.45 -12.50 15.14
N VAL A 116 3.16 -11.30 15.65
CA VAL A 116 2.82 -11.09 17.07
C VAL A 116 1.46 -11.70 17.42
N ILE A 117 0.47 -11.51 16.53
CA ILE A 117 -0.91 -11.94 16.79
C ILE A 117 -1.08 -13.46 16.59
N ASN A 118 -0.50 -14.00 15.53
CA ASN A 118 -0.67 -15.41 15.17
C ASN A 118 0.45 -16.33 15.68
N GLY A 119 1.47 -15.78 16.33
CA GLY A 119 2.64 -16.55 16.76
C GLY A 119 3.47 -17.13 15.62
N ASN A 120 3.23 -16.69 14.39
CA ASN A 120 3.89 -17.18 13.18
C ASN A 120 5.06 -16.27 12.79
N SER A 121 6.16 -16.89 12.38
CA SER A 121 7.33 -16.17 11.87
C SER A 121 7.33 -16.21 10.35
N SER A 122 6.56 -15.32 9.72
CA SER A 122 6.69 -15.06 8.27
C SER A 122 7.86 -14.09 8.06
N TYR A 123 9.09 -14.59 8.23
CA TYR A 123 10.29 -13.78 8.06
C TYR A 123 10.92 -14.03 6.69
N GLY A 124 11.37 -13.00 6.05
CA GLY A 124 12.28 -13.09 4.91
C GLY A 124 11.67 -13.20 3.52
N PHE A 125 10.37 -12.96 3.37
CA PHE A 125 9.75 -12.91 2.05
C PHE A 125 9.93 -11.54 1.35
N ASN A 126 10.01 -11.57 0.02
CA ASN A 126 10.26 -10.42 -0.81
C ASN A 126 8.97 -9.66 -1.08
N SER A 127 8.92 -8.36 -0.79
CA SER A 127 7.88 -7.51 -1.36
C SER A 127 8.17 -7.31 -2.84
N ARG A 128 7.47 -8.05 -3.69
CA ARG A 128 7.55 -7.97 -5.14
C ARG A 128 6.27 -7.33 -5.65
N VAL A 129 6.36 -6.14 -6.15
CA VAL A 129 5.28 -5.55 -6.95
C VAL A 129 5.89 -4.85 -8.15
N HIS A 130 5.87 -5.50 -9.30
CA HIS A 130 6.04 -4.85 -10.59
C HIS A 130 4.89 -5.25 -11.51
N GLY A 131 4.06 -4.28 -11.90
CA GLY A 131 2.83 -4.49 -12.67
C GLY A 131 3.00 -4.93 -14.13
N ASP A 132 4.24 -5.00 -14.66
CA ASP A 132 4.50 -5.20 -16.08
C ASP A 132 5.37 -6.42 -16.41
N GLU A 133 5.72 -7.27 -15.44
CA GLU A 133 6.57 -8.44 -15.69
C GLU A 133 5.76 -9.75 -15.81
N GLN A 134 6.13 -10.60 -16.75
CA GLN A 134 5.58 -11.96 -16.89
C GLN A 134 6.27 -12.90 -15.90
N TYR A 135 5.51 -13.45 -14.97
CA TYR A 135 5.98 -14.40 -13.96
C TYR A 135 5.65 -15.85 -14.36
N ASN A 136 6.51 -16.80 -14.01
CA ASN A 136 6.18 -18.21 -14.14
C ASN A 136 5.21 -18.68 -13.02
N LYS A 137 4.61 -19.87 -13.20
CA LYS A 137 3.59 -20.40 -12.29
C LYS A 137 4.11 -20.58 -10.84
N ALA A 138 5.38 -20.93 -10.66
CA ALA A 138 5.97 -21.11 -9.33
C ALA A 138 6.20 -19.76 -8.64
N GLU A 139 6.67 -18.75 -9.38
CA GLU A 139 6.81 -17.38 -8.91
C GLU A 139 5.45 -16.76 -8.53
N LEU A 140 4.41 -17.00 -9.34
CA LEU A 140 3.05 -16.59 -9.04
C LEU A 140 2.52 -17.26 -7.76
N CYS A 141 2.78 -18.56 -7.56
CA CYS A 141 2.37 -19.27 -6.34
C CYS A 141 3.08 -18.72 -5.10
N GLU A 142 4.34 -18.33 -5.20
CA GLU A 142 5.13 -17.72 -4.13
C GLU A 142 4.66 -16.29 -3.83
N MET A 143 4.32 -15.53 -4.86
CA MET A 143 3.74 -14.17 -4.76
C MET A 143 2.30 -14.19 -4.21
N MET A 144 1.53 -15.20 -4.56
CA MET A 144 0.15 -15.41 -4.10
C MET A 144 0.08 -16.19 -2.80
N SER A 145 1.18 -16.31 -2.05
CA SER A 145 1.11 -16.90 -0.71
C SER A 145 0.10 -16.09 0.12
N LEU A 146 -0.68 -16.78 0.92
CA LEU A 146 -1.69 -16.15 1.77
C LEU A 146 -1.08 -15.11 2.72
N ASP A 147 0.19 -15.25 3.05
CA ASP A 147 0.93 -14.35 3.91
C ASP A 147 1.27 -13.04 3.22
N GLU A 148 1.76 -13.11 1.98
CA GLU A 148 2.05 -11.93 1.15
C GLU A 148 0.76 -11.19 0.80
N TRP A 149 -0.30 -11.92 0.43
CA TRP A 149 -1.61 -11.33 0.22
C TRP A 149 -2.12 -10.58 1.48
N ALA A 150 -1.96 -11.19 2.66
CA ALA A 150 -2.36 -10.57 3.91
C ALA A 150 -1.50 -9.34 4.23
N ALA A 151 -0.19 -9.38 3.92
CA ALA A 151 0.72 -8.26 4.12
C ALA A 151 0.42 -7.09 3.19
N ASP A 152 0.15 -7.34 1.91
CA ASP A 152 -0.28 -6.31 0.95
C ASP A 152 -1.60 -5.67 1.39
N ARG A 153 -2.54 -6.50 1.82
CA ARG A 153 -3.82 -6.03 2.33
C ARG A 153 -3.67 -5.21 3.61
N GLY A 154 -2.84 -5.69 4.53
CA GLY A 154 -2.53 -5.01 5.77
C GLY A 154 -1.82 -3.67 5.55
N ALA A 155 -0.86 -3.63 4.62
CA ALA A 155 -0.19 -2.40 4.22
C ALA A 155 -1.18 -1.36 3.70
N ALA A 156 -2.08 -1.78 2.80
CA ALA A 156 -3.14 -0.91 2.29
C ALA A 156 -4.07 -0.42 3.40
N ALA A 157 -4.45 -1.29 4.34
CA ALA A 157 -5.33 -0.95 5.46
C ALA A 157 -4.67 -0.04 6.50
N LEU A 158 -3.37 -0.22 6.77
CA LEU A 158 -2.59 0.67 7.66
C LEU A 158 -2.43 2.08 7.07
N LEU A 159 -2.13 2.17 5.77
CA LEU A 159 -1.93 3.47 5.10
C LEU A 159 -3.23 4.19 4.78
N MET A 160 -4.29 3.42 4.53
CA MET A 160 -5.60 3.88 4.09
C MET A 160 -6.71 3.26 4.93
N PRO A 161 -6.78 3.56 6.25
CA PRO A 161 -7.90 3.15 7.09
C PRO A 161 -9.23 3.55 6.44
N ARG A 162 -10.25 2.72 6.62
CA ARG A 162 -11.55 2.94 5.97
C ARG A 162 -12.12 4.33 6.24
N GLN A 163 -12.13 4.74 7.51
CA GLN A 163 -12.71 6.02 7.89
C GLN A 163 -11.91 7.21 7.35
N LEU A 164 -10.56 7.13 7.33
CA LEU A 164 -9.71 8.16 6.73
C LEU A 164 -10.02 8.33 5.24
N VAL A 165 -10.10 7.21 4.48
CA VAL A 165 -10.41 7.28 3.05
C VAL A 165 -11.80 7.84 2.80
N CYS A 166 -12.80 7.41 3.57
CA CYS A 166 -14.17 7.92 3.47
C CYS A 166 -14.25 9.42 3.81
N ALA A 167 -13.58 9.87 4.88
CA ALA A 167 -13.54 11.27 5.27
C ALA A 167 -12.85 12.14 4.21
N THR A 168 -11.68 11.72 3.73
CA THR A 168 -10.96 12.44 2.67
C THR A 168 -11.75 12.46 1.36
N SER A 169 -12.39 11.35 0.98
CA SER A 169 -13.26 11.30 -0.20
C SER A 169 -14.42 12.28 -0.08
N LYS A 170 -15.08 12.31 1.09
CA LYS A 170 -16.16 13.28 1.35
C LYS A 170 -15.69 14.73 1.29
N LEU A 171 -14.48 15.01 1.76
CA LEU A 171 -13.88 16.35 1.68
C LEU A 171 -13.65 16.77 0.23
N MET A 172 -13.12 15.88 -0.62
CA MET A 172 -12.75 16.20 -2.01
C MET A 172 -13.91 16.15 -3.01
N PHE A 173 -14.86 15.24 -2.79
CA PHE A 173 -15.98 15.01 -3.70
C PHE A 173 -17.32 15.51 -3.17
N GLY A 174 -17.39 15.88 -1.89
CA GLY A 174 -18.67 16.23 -1.24
C GLY A 174 -19.57 15.00 -1.11
N SER A 175 -20.86 15.21 -1.39
CA SER A 175 -21.87 14.15 -1.37
C SER A 175 -22.16 13.60 -2.77
N ARG A 176 -21.41 14.01 -3.82
CA ARG A 176 -21.66 13.53 -5.15
C ARG A 176 -21.11 12.12 -5.35
N GLU A 177 -21.77 11.38 -6.19
CA GLU A 177 -21.29 10.09 -6.65
C GLU A 177 -20.04 10.23 -7.52
N ILE A 178 -19.14 9.26 -7.44
CA ILE A 178 -17.94 9.20 -8.27
C ILE A 178 -18.18 8.14 -9.34
N PRO A 179 -18.54 8.54 -10.56
CA PRO A 179 -18.84 7.60 -11.62
C PRO A 179 -17.58 6.92 -12.15
N ILE A 180 -17.69 5.63 -12.41
CA ILE A 180 -16.67 4.86 -13.12
C ILE A 180 -17.38 4.15 -14.30
N PHE A 181 -16.82 4.27 -15.49
CA PHE A 181 -17.43 3.80 -16.72
C PHE A 181 -16.71 2.58 -17.28
N GLY A 182 -17.45 1.61 -17.78
CA GLY A 182 -16.90 0.41 -18.41
C GLY A 182 -15.78 -0.24 -17.59
N ASN A 183 -14.62 -0.45 -18.22
CA ASN A 183 -13.46 -1.05 -17.60
C ASN A 183 -12.55 0.00 -16.92
N ASN A 184 -13.07 0.72 -15.92
CA ASN A 184 -12.31 1.66 -15.07
C ASN A 184 -11.99 3.04 -15.70
N ILE A 185 -12.82 3.55 -16.59
CA ILE A 185 -12.68 4.90 -17.10
C ILE A 185 -13.29 5.88 -16.10
N LEU A 186 -12.56 6.92 -15.79
CA LEU A 186 -12.96 8.04 -14.94
C LEU A 186 -13.11 9.29 -15.79
N MET A 187 -14.00 10.19 -15.39
CA MET A 187 -13.96 11.57 -15.91
C MET A 187 -12.65 12.23 -15.52
N ASN A 188 -12.14 13.14 -16.37
CA ASN A 188 -10.84 13.76 -16.16
C ASN A 188 -10.74 14.48 -14.81
N ASP A 189 -11.76 15.23 -14.43
CA ASP A 189 -11.79 15.95 -13.16
C ASP A 189 -11.75 15.00 -11.95
N ASP A 190 -12.49 13.88 -12.04
CA ASP A 190 -12.49 12.88 -10.99
C ASP A 190 -11.14 12.18 -10.86
N LYS A 191 -10.51 11.89 -12.00
CA LYS A 191 -9.17 11.33 -12.03
C LYS A 191 -8.15 12.27 -11.38
N LEU A 192 -8.20 13.57 -11.68
CA LEU A 192 -7.31 14.56 -11.07
C LEU A 192 -7.52 14.65 -9.56
N ARG A 193 -8.78 14.70 -9.09
CA ARG A 193 -9.09 14.69 -7.64
C ARG A 193 -8.61 13.42 -6.93
N ILE A 194 -8.70 12.25 -7.58
CA ILE A 194 -8.17 11.00 -7.02
C ILE A 194 -6.63 11.04 -6.97
N ILE A 195 -5.97 11.65 -7.96
CA ILE A 195 -4.51 11.85 -7.93
C ILE A 195 -4.14 12.76 -6.75
N GLU A 196 -4.80 13.90 -6.59
CA GLU A 196 -4.58 14.80 -5.45
C GLU A 196 -4.83 14.11 -4.10
N MET A 197 -5.87 13.29 -4.02
CA MET A 197 -6.15 12.47 -2.83
C MET A 197 -5.04 11.46 -2.55
N ALA A 198 -4.51 10.81 -3.58
CA ALA A 198 -3.41 9.86 -3.44
C ALA A 198 -2.12 10.55 -2.96
N ASP A 199 -1.81 11.71 -3.52
CA ASP A 199 -0.67 12.53 -3.12
C ASP A 199 -0.81 13.01 -1.67
N TYR A 200 -2.00 13.49 -1.28
CA TYR A 200 -2.29 13.85 0.10
C TYR A 200 -2.08 12.69 1.05
N LEU A 201 -2.65 11.50 0.77
CA LEU A 201 -2.50 10.32 1.61
C LEU A 201 -1.08 9.70 1.53
N GLY A 202 -0.25 10.15 0.59
CA GLY A 202 1.11 9.64 0.38
C GLY A 202 1.13 8.19 -0.10
N VAL A 203 0.20 7.83 -0.99
CA VAL A 203 0.06 6.51 -1.61
C VAL A 203 0.06 6.63 -3.13
N SER A 204 0.20 5.51 -3.87
CA SER A 204 0.06 5.55 -5.33
C SER A 204 -1.41 5.70 -5.74
N PHE A 205 -1.64 6.35 -6.89
CA PHE A 205 -2.97 6.44 -7.52
C PHE A 205 -3.63 5.07 -7.66
N THR A 206 -2.88 4.07 -8.13
CA THR A 206 -3.40 2.71 -8.31
C THR A 206 -3.81 2.07 -6.99
N SER A 207 -3.00 2.20 -5.94
CA SER A 207 -3.34 1.68 -4.61
C SER A 207 -4.61 2.32 -4.04
N LEU A 208 -4.74 3.64 -4.18
CA LEU A 208 -5.94 4.36 -3.74
C LEU A 208 -7.17 3.94 -4.56
N LEU A 209 -7.05 3.84 -5.88
CA LEU A 209 -8.16 3.42 -6.74
C LEU A 209 -8.68 2.03 -6.37
N ILE A 210 -7.78 1.07 -6.12
CA ILE A 210 -8.15 -0.26 -5.64
C ILE A 210 -8.88 -0.15 -4.28
N ARG A 211 -8.33 0.65 -3.36
CA ARG A 211 -8.92 0.82 -2.04
C ARG A 211 -10.31 1.44 -2.09
N MET A 212 -10.51 2.49 -2.88
CA MET A 212 -11.81 3.13 -3.08
C MET A 212 -12.86 2.17 -3.65
N LYS A 213 -12.45 1.29 -4.59
CA LYS A 213 -13.34 0.23 -5.12
C LYS A 213 -13.75 -0.77 -4.04
N GLU A 214 -12.81 -1.21 -3.23
CA GLU A 214 -13.08 -2.12 -2.11
C GLU A 214 -14.04 -1.51 -1.09
N LEU A 215 -13.92 -0.20 -0.86
CA LEU A 215 -14.80 0.56 0.01
C LEU A 215 -16.14 0.94 -0.64
N LYS A 216 -16.35 0.57 -1.93
CA LYS A 216 -17.57 0.84 -2.70
C LYS A 216 -17.90 2.33 -2.81
N LEU A 217 -16.85 3.15 -3.03
CA LEU A 217 -17.00 4.59 -3.18
C LEU A 217 -17.33 5.03 -4.61
N PHE A 218 -17.45 4.09 -5.56
CA PHE A 218 -17.80 4.35 -6.96
C PHE A 218 -19.19 3.87 -7.30
N THR A 219 -19.82 4.59 -8.25
CA THR A 219 -20.99 4.14 -8.98
C THR A 219 -20.58 3.67 -10.37
N TYR A 220 -21.10 2.51 -10.81
CA TYR A 220 -20.69 1.89 -12.07
C TYR A 220 -21.70 2.22 -13.17
N HIS A 221 -21.20 2.71 -14.31
CA HIS A 221 -21.95 3.14 -15.47
C HIS A 221 -21.48 2.46 -16.76
N SER A 222 -22.34 2.44 -17.78
CA SER A 222 -21.98 1.91 -19.10
C SER A 222 -21.08 2.87 -19.88
N MET A 223 -20.39 2.35 -20.90
CA MET A 223 -19.61 3.17 -21.83
C MET A 223 -20.48 4.13 -22.66
N ASP A 224 -21.72 3.73 -22.97
CA ASP A 224 -22.66 4.57 -23.70
C ASP A 224 -22.99 5.85 -22.93
N GLN A 225 -23.14 5.74 -21.61
CA GLN A 225 -23.33 6.90 -20.73
C GLN A 225 -22.11 7.82 -20.72
N TYR A 226 -20.88 7.27 -20.74
CA TYR A 226 -19.66 8.08 -20.86
C TYR A 226 -19.62 8.86 -22.16
N ILE A 227 -19.91 8.19 -23.28
CA ILE A 227 -19.91 8.81 -24.62
C ILE A 227 -20.97 9.94 -24.68
N SER A 228 -22.18 9.68 -24.15
CA SER A 228 -23.26 10.68 -24.14
C SER A 228 -22.89 11.93 -23.34
N LEU A 229 -22.24 11.77 -22.17
CA LEU A 229 -21.80 12.88 -21.33
C LEU A 229 -20.69 13.71 -22.02
N THR A 230 -19.68 13.02 -22.57
CA THR A 230 -18.55 13.71 -23.23
C THR A 230 -18.94 14.40 -24.55
N MET A 231 -19.87 13.85 -25.32
CA MET A 231 -20.40 14.50 -26.52
C MET A 231 -21.28 15.70 -26.21
N GLY A 232 -22.12 15.63 -25.15
CA GLY A 232 -22.94 16.74 -24.71
C GLY A 232 -22.11 17.96 -24.25
N ASP A 233 -20.99 17.70 -23.55
CA ASP A 233 -20.05 18.75 -23.14
C ASP A 233 -19.35 19.41 -24.35
N MET A 234 -19.03 18.64 -25.40
CA MET A 234 -18.44 19.18 -26.64
C MET A 234 -19.41 20.05 -27.44
N GLU A 235 -20.68 19.68 -27.52
CA GLU A 235 -21.72 20.49 -28.20
C GLU A 235 -21.96 21.83 -27.48
N GLN A 236 -21.89 21.87 -26.16
CA GLN A 236 -22.00 23.10 -25.38
C GLN A 236 -20.77 24.02 -25.54
N ALA A 237 -19.57 23.44 -25.66
CA ALA A 237 -18.32 24.21 -25.84
C ALA A 237 -18.17 24.82 -27.24
N VAL A 238 -18.85 24.28 -28.25
CA VAL A 238 -18.81 24.81 -29.63
C VAL A 238 -19.83 25.97 -29.85
N ASN A 239 -20.83 26.09 -28.94
CA ASN A 239 -21.87 27.11 -29.05
C ASN A 239 -21.64 28.36 -28.17
N VAL A 240 -20.43 28.54 -27.65
CA VAL A 240 -19.94 29.73 -26.93
C VAL A 240 -18.85 30.45 -27.75
#